data_89e64d46e59891148c47be6b66c03330
#
_entry.id   89e64d46e59891148c47be6b66c03330
#
_cell.length_a   1.000
_cell.length_b   1.000
_cell.length_c   1.000
_cell.angle_alpha   90.00
_cell.angle_beta   90.00
_cell.angle_gamma   90.00
#
_symmetry.space_group_name_H-M   'P 1'
#
loop_
_entity.id
_entity.type
_entity.pdbx_description
1 polymer ?
#
loop_
_entity_poly.entity_id
_entity_poly.type
_entity_poly.pdbx_seq_one_letter_code
_entity_poly.pdbx_strand_id
1 'polypeptide(L)'
;GSLTFSSDAYTWIAPESLTEVELLLVAGGGSGGIGTNVGGGGGGGAGGVIIDTAKSISGSINVIVGAGGQAQNSFRPGNNGEDSVFADLTVKGGGGGGNWCDRGCVLAQSNRPENSNGKTYNGWAGGSGGGSGSGLHTVSLGGASTPTAVSGTATFYGNSGGASISGANYTGAGGGGAGSVGVSGGRNILGNGGSGIQSSITGAIQWYAGGGG
;
A
#
# COMPACT_ATOMS: atom_id res chain seq x y z
N GLY A 1 -13.15 23.09 13.15
CA GLY A 1 -11.70 22.96 13.07
C GLY A 1 -11.29 21.55 12.63
N SER A 2 -10.05 21.36 12.23
CA SER A 2 -9.50 20.04 11.89
C SER A 2 -8.42 19.64 12.90
N LEU A 3 -8.31 18.34 13.17
CA LEU A 3 -7.30 17.74 14.01
C LEU A 3 -6.54 16.69 13.18
N THR A 4 -5.22 16.73 13.17
CA THR A 4 -4.38 15.83 12.39
C THR A 4 -3.45 15.05 13.32
N PHE A 5 -3.39 13.73 13.14
CA PHE A 5 -2.44 12.82 13.77
C PHE A 5 -1.50 12.28 12.69
N SER A 6 -0.19 12.35 12.91
CA SER A 6 0.82 12.06 11.87
C SER A 6 1.84 10.99 12.22
N SER A 7 1.88 10.53 13.47
CA SER A 7 2.80 9.45 13.91
C SER A 7 2.26 8.81 15.19
N ASP A 8 2.72 7.57 15.47
CA ASP A 8 2.53 6.86 16.72
C ASP A 8 1.07 6.56 17.15
N ALA A 9 0.91 6.22 18.41
CA ALA A 9 -0.38 5.93 19.02
C ALA A 9 -0.79 7.07 19.96
N TYR A 10 -2.05 7.46 19.89
CA TYR A 10 -2.66 8.51 20.70
C TYR A 10 -3.94 8.01 21.35
N THR A 11 -4.25 8.54 22.50
CA THR A 11 -5.60 8.50 23.05
C THR A 11 -6.20 9.89 22.97
N TRP A 12 -7.21 10.05 22.10
CA TRP A 12 -7.93 11.31 21.97
C TRP A 12 -9.24 11.25 22.78
N ILE A 13 -9.44 12.23 23.64
CA ILE A 13 -10.68 12.37 24.41
C ILE A 13 -11.58 13.34 23.64
N ALA A 14 -12.65 12.81 23.06
CA ALA A 14 -13.63 13.63 22.36
C ALA A 14 -14.37 14.55 23.35
N PRO A 15 -14.56 15.85 23.02
CA PRO A 15 -15.42 16.73 23.82
C PRO A 15 -16.84 16.16 23.92
N GLU A 16 -17.47 16.26 25.07
CA GLU A 16 -18.82 15.68 25.30
C GLU A 16 -19.89 16.20 24.33
N SER A 17 -19.72 17.42 23.84
CA SER A 17 -20.64 18.03 22.84
C SER A 17 -20.39 17.56 21.41
N LEU A 18 -19.29 16.83 21.14
CA LEU A 18 -18.92 16.36 19.81
C LEU A 18 -19.27 14.87 19.66
N THR A 19 -20.32 14.59 18.91
CA THR A 19 -20.85 13.22 18.72
C THR A 19 -20.51 12.63 17.37
N GLU A 20 -20.00 13.43 16.41
CA GLU A 20 -19.72 13.02 15.05
C GLU A 20 -18.58 13.84 14.44
N VAL A 21 -17.77 13.21 13.60
CA VAL A 21 -16.68 13.86 12.86
C VAL A 21 -16.62 13.37 11.40
N GLU A 22 -16.12 14.23 10.51
CA GLU A 22 -15.61 13.78 9.23
C GLU A 22 -14.21 13.20 9.43
N LEU A 23 -13.96 11.99 8.91
CA LEU A 23 -12.73 11.25 9.10
C LEU A 23 -12.06 10.93 7.77
N LEU A 24 -10.76 11.20 7.68
CA LEU A 24 -9.86 10.64 6.69
C LEU A 24 -8.80 9.80 7.41
N LEU A 25 -8.84 8.48 7.23
CA LEU A 25 -7.92 7.52 7.84
C LEU A 25 -7.05 6.91 6.76
N VAL A 26 -5.73 7.12 6.85
CA VAL A 26 -4.74 6.64 5.86
C VAL A 26 -3.72 5.76 6.57
N ALA A 27 -3.47 4.56 6.05
CA ALA A 27 -2.44 3.66 6.58
C ALA A 27 -1.06 3.92 5.96
N GLY A 28 -0.03 3.32 6.55
CA GLY A 28 1.34 3.39 6.02
C GLY A 28 1.45 2.75 4.64
N GLY A 29 2.18 3.37 3.70
CA GLY A 29 2.48 2.78 2.39
C GLY A 29 3.53 1.67 2.48
N GLY A 30 3.52 0.70 1.56
CA GLY A 30 4.57 -0.30 1.42
C GLY A 30 5.84 0.27 0.77
N SER A 31 6.99 -0.35 1.02
CA SER A 31 8.24 0.01 0.32
C SER A 31 8.36 -0.72 -1.01
N GLY A 32 9.13 -0.15 -1.95
CA GLY A 32 9.45 -0.80 -3.22
C GLY A 32 10.36 -2.02 -3.03
N GLY A 33 10.30 -2.96 -3.97
CA GLY A 33 11.24 -4.06 -4.08
C GLY A 33 12.54 -3.63 -4.78
N ILE A 34 13.61 -4.40 -4.59
CA ILE A 34 14.89 -4.09 -5.21
C ILE A 34 15.02 -4.77 -6.57
N GLY A 35 15.37 -3.99 -7.57
CA GLY A 35 15.77 -4.45 -8.90
C GLY A 35 17.28 -4.63 -9.02
N THR A 36 17.73 -5.06 -10.20
CA THR A 36 19.14 -5.16 -10.59
C THR A 36 19.37 -4.48 -11.93
N ASN A 37 20.61 -4.54 -12.44
CA ASN A 37 20.95 -4.00 -13.77
C ASN A 37 20.19 -4.66 -14.94
N VAL A 38 19.55 -5.81 -14.71
CA VAL A 38 18.88 -6.60 -15.75
C VAL A 38 17.38 -6.78 -15.51
N GLY A 39 16.86 -6.25 -14.41
CA GLY A 39 15.40 -6.34 -14.13
C GLY A 39 14.96 -5.45 -12.99
N GLY A 40 13.76 -4.87 -13.11
CA GLY A 40 13.19 -3.90 -12.18
C GLY A 40 12.54 -4.56 -10.96
N GLY A 41 12.66 -3.92 -9.81
CA GLY A 41 11.81 -4.19 -8.65
C GLY A 41 10.42 -3.55 -8.85
N GLY A 42 9.41 -4.06 -8.19
CA GLY A 42 8.07 -3.50 -8.19
C GLY A 42 7.93 -2.32 -7.21
N GLY A 43 7.06 -1.39 -7.53
CA GLY A 43 6.70 -0.28 -6.66
C GLY A 43 5.90 -0.73 -5.42
N GLY A 44 6.04 -0.04 -4.30
CA GLY A 44 5.21 -0.28 -3.11
C GLY A 44 3.78 0.20 -3.32
N GLY A 45 2.81 -0.52 -2.78
CA GLY A 45 1.41 -0.11 -2.74
C GLY A 45 1.17 1.00 -1.71
N ALA A 46 0.21 1.86 -1.98
CA ALA A 46 -0.25 2.84 -0.99
C ALA A 46 -0.91 2.15 0.20
N GLY A 47 -0.90 2.79 1.35
CA GLY A 47 -1.82 2.42 2.43
C GLY A 47 -3.27 2.53 1.97
N GLY A 48 -4.13 1.67 2.47
CA GLY A 48 -5.56 1.83 2.29
C GLY A 48 -6.03 3.15 2.88
N VAL A 49 -7.16 3.64 2.38
CA VAL A 49 -7.79 4.86 2.87
C VAL A 49 -9.25 4.58 3.22
N ILE A 50 -9.70 5.12 4.33
CA ILE A 50 -11.13 5.21 4.66
C ILE A 50 -11.49 6.69 4.75
N ILE A 51 -12.56 7.07 4.05
CA ILE A 51 -13.25 8.35 4.25
C ILE A 51 -14.60 8.03 4.88
N ASP A 52 -14.92 8.66 6.02
CA ASP A 52 -16.20 8.58 6.67
C ASP A 52 -16.73 10.01 6.89
N THR A 53 -17.84 10.32 6.28
CA THR A 53 -18.39 11.69 6.31
C THR A 53 -19.18 11.99 7.59
N ALA A 54 -19.46 10.97 8.40
CA ALA A 54 -20.28 11.09 9.62
C ALA A 54 -19.91 10.00 10.64
N LYS A 55 -18.61 9.88 10.97
CA LYS A 55 -18.15 8.92 11.97
C LYS A 55 -18.62 9.31 13.36
N SER A 56 -19.49 8.49 13.92
CA SER A 56 -19.93 8.66 15.32
C SER A 56 -18.79 8.41 16.28
N ILE A 57 -18.67 9.28 17.28
CA ILE A 57 -17.61 9.24 18.29
C ILE A 57 -18.19 9.52 19.68
N SER A 58 -17.53 8.98 20.71
CA SER A 58 -17.81 9.31 22.11
C SER A 58 -16.62 8.94 23.01
N GLY A 59 -16.39 9.73 24.03
CA GLY A 59 -15.43 9.43 25.08
C GLY A 59 -13.98 9.32 24.59
N SER A 60 -13.30 8.26 25.01
CA SER A 60 -11.88 8.02 24.70
C SER A 60 -11.72 7.21 23.42
N ILE A 61 -10.97 7.73 22.49
CA ILE A 61 -10.76 7.17 21.16
C ILE A 61 -9.29 6.79 20.99
N ASN A 62 -9.04 5.52 20.66
CA ASN A 62 -7.70 5.06 20.29
C ASN A 62 -7.40 5.46 18.83
N VAL A 63 -6.26 6.10 18.62
CA VAL A 63 -5.75 6.50 17.30
C VAL A 63 -4.36 5.94 17.12
N ILE A 64 -4.14 5.14 16.08
CA ILE A 64 -2.83 4.62 15.69
C ILE A 64 -2.55 5.06 14.25
N VAL A 65 -1.39 5.66 14.04
CA VAL A 65 -0.92 6.01 12.70
C VAL A 65 0.17 5.03 12.29
N GLY A 66 -0.15 4.16 11.32
CA GLY A 66 0.77 3.13 10.84
C GLY A 66 1.97 3.72 10.11
N ALA A 67 3.15 3.21 10.41
CA ALA A 67 4.40 3.59 9.74
C ALA A 67 4.47 3.03 8.33
N GLY A 68 5.22 3.69 7.44
CA GLY A 68 5.55 3.16 6.13
C GLY A 68 6.48 1.94 6.22
N GLY A 69 6.37 1.03 5.24
CA GLY A 69 7.25 -0.14 5.13
C GLY A 69 8.71 0.30 5.00
N GLN A 70 9.58 -0.28 5.83
CA GLN A 70 11.01 0.04 5.84
C GLN A 70 11.65 -0.34 4.50
N ALA A 71 12.49 0.55 3.95
CA ALA A 71 13.25 0.27 2.75
C ALA A 71 14.21 -0.92 2.98
N GLN A 72 14.40 -1.72 1.94
CA GLN A 72 15.36 -2.83 1.96
C GLN A 72 16.73 -2.35 1.47
N ASN A 73 17.79 -2.91 2.02
CA ASN A 73 19.18 -2.66 1.62
C ASN A 73 19.84 -3.85 0.89
N SER A 74 19.09 -4.89 0.62
CA SER A 74 19.55 -6.12 -0.06
C SER A 74 18.47 -6.58 -1.05
N PHE A 75 18.81 -7.49 -1.97
CA PHE A 75 17.91 -8.05 -2.99
C PHE A 75 16.71 -8.78 -2.38
N ARG A 76 15.76 -8.00 -1.85
CA ARG A 76 14.54 -8.48 -1.20
C ARG A 76 13.33 -7.73 -1.73
N PRO A 77 12.14 -8.35 -1.62
CA PRO A 77 10.90 -7.61 -1.83
C PRO A 77 10.75 -6.53 -0.76
N GLY A 78 10.01 -5.50 -1.08
CA GLY A 78 9.66 -4.45 -0.15
C GLY A 78 8.87 -4.97 1.06
N ASN A 79 8.86 -4.19 2.13
CA ASN A 79 8.04 -4.45 3.32
C ASN A 79 6.65 -3.81 3.17
N ASN A 80 5.66 -4.45 3.78
CA ASN A 80 4.36 -3.82 3.92
C ASN A 80 4.44 -2.62 4.88
N GLY A 81 3.56 -1.64 4.67
CA GLY A 81 3.28 -0.61 5.65
C GLY A 81 2.46 -1.17 6.81
N GLU A 82 2.35 -0.39 7.87
CA GLU A 82 1.56 -0.72 9.05
C GLU A 82 0.13 -0.19 8.94
N ASP A 83 -0.77 -0.85 9.67
CA ASP A 83 -2.18 -0.47 9.75
C ASP A 83 -2.37 0.83 10.54
N SER A 84 -3.35 1.64 10.13
CA SER A 84 -3.83 2.76 10.93
C SER A 84 -5.18 2.44 11.55
N VAL A 85 -5.41 2.96 12.75
CA VAL A 85 -6.62 2.70 13.54
C VAL A 85 -7.23 4.03 13.99
N PHE A 86 -8.56 4.12 13.92
CA PHE A 86 -9.35 5.16 14.57
C PHE A 86 -10.60 4.53 15.16
N ALA A 87 -10.70 4.53 16.47
CA ALA A 87 -11.78 3.85 17.23
C ALA A 87 -11.87 2.36 16.84
N ASP A 88 -12.97 1.96 16.24
CA ASP A 88 -13.28 0.61 15.74
C ASP A 88 -12.85 0.36 14.29
N LEU A 89 -12.42 1.41 13.58
CA LEU A 89 -11.96 1.30 12.20
C LEU A 89 -10.46 0.98 12.14
N THR A 90 -10.10 -0.02 11.34
CA THR A 90 -8.71 -0.35 11.02
C THR A 90 -8.54 -0.39 9.51
N VAL A 91 -7.62 0.38 8.97
CA VAL A 91 -7.27 0.35 7.55
C VAL A 91 -5.89 -0.27 7.37
N LYS A 92 -5.77 -1.18 6.40
CA LYS A 92 -4.55 -1.96 6.16
C LYS A 92 -3.44 -1.15 5.53
N GLY A 93 -2.20 -1.39 5.99
CA GLY A 93 -1.00 -0.87 5.35
C GLY A 93 -0.84 -1.34 3.92
N GLY A 94 -0.12 -0.59 3.11
CA GLY A 94 0.16 -0.90 1.72
C GLY A 94 1.08 -2.10 1.54
N GLY A 95 0.90 -2.87 0.47
CA GLY A 95 1.73 -4.01 0.15
C GLY A 95 3.12 -3.62 -0.37
N GLY A 96 4.16 -4.32 0.06
CA GLY A 96 5.51 -4.14 -0.47
C GLY A 96 5.64 -4.59 -1.93
N GLY A 97 6.51 -3.95 -2.71
CA GLY A 97 6.82 -4.33 -4.08
C GLY A 97 7.60 -5.65 -4.18
N GLY A 98 7.38 -6.43 -5.24
CA GLY A 98 8.16 -7.61 -5.56
C GLY A 98 9.59 -7.26 -5.95
N ASN A 99 10.57 -8.13 -5.69
CA ASN A 99 11.95 -7.93 -6.13
C ASN A 99 12.22 -8.63 -7.48
N TRP A 100 13.28 -8.21 -8.16
CA TRP A 100 13.87 -9.02 -9.24
C TRP A 100 14.95 -9.95 -8.68
N CYS A 101 15.01 -11.18 -9.24
CA CYS A 101 16.09 -12.10 -8.88
C CYS A 101 16.29 -13.17 -9.94
N ASP A 102 17.54 -13.36 -10.39
CA ASP A 102 17.88 -14.36 -11.40
C ASP A 102 18.25 -15.74 -10.78
N ARG A 103 19.16 -15.77 -9.84
CA ARG A 103 19.63 -17.00 -9.17
C ARG A 103 20.13 -16.70 -7.77
N GLY A 104 19.72 -17.51 -6.79
CA GLY A 104 20.28 -17.48 -5.44
C GLY A 104 19.66 -16.49 -4.48
N CYS A 105 18.46 -15.98 -4.74
CA CYS A 105 17.72 -15.21 -3.75
C CYS A 105 17.36 -16.12 -2.59
N VAL A 106 17.91 -15.81 -1.44
CA VAL A 106 17.63 -16.55 -0.21
C VAL A 106 16.16 -16.35 0.16
N LEU A 107 15.44 -17.44 0.15
CA LEU A 107 14.06 -17.54 0.64
C LEU A 107 14.06 -17.32 2.17
N ALA A 108 14.15 -16.11 2.60
CA ALA A 108 14.19 -15.83 4.01
C ALA A 108 12.88 -15.22 4.51
N GLN A 109 11.78 -15.92 4.34
CA GLN A 109 10.62 -15.77 5.24
C GLN A 109 9.47 -16.71 4.84
N SER A 110 9.06 -17.55 5.75
CA SER A 110 8.14 -18.68 5.60
C SER A 110 6.65 -18.33 5.35
N ASN A 111 6.28 -17.06 5.22
CA ASN A 111 4.89 -16.63 5.05
C ASN A 111 4.66 -15.77 3.79
N ARG A 112 5.50 -15.91 2.77
CA ARG A 112 5.45 -15.06 1.58
C ARG A 112 4.84 -15.79 0.38
N PRO A 113 3.91 -15.18 -0.39
CA PRO A 113 3.39 -15.80 -1.60
C PRO A 113 4.53 -15.96 -2.61
N GLU A 114 4.99 -17.19 -2.77
CA GLU A 114 5.99 -17.57 -3.74
C GLU A 114 5.33 -17.93 -5.07
N ASN A 115 5.98 -17.63 -6.19
CA ASN A 115 5.59 -18.28 -7.43
C ASN A 115 6.01 -19.77 -7.40
N SER A 116 5.54 -20.56 -8.35
CA SER A 116 5.77 -22.02 -8.44
C SER A 116 7.23 -22.47 -8.39
N ASN A 117 8.19 -21.54 -8.41
CA ASN A 117 9.63 -21.78 -8.34
C ASN A 117 10.31 -21.21 -7.08
N GLY A 118 9.54 -20.84 -6.05
CA GLY A 118 10.08 -20.28 -4.80
C GLY A 118 10.68 -18.88 -4.93
N LYS A 119 10.30 -18.09 -5.93
CA LYS A 119 10.86 -16.76 -6.19
C LYS A 119 9.84 -15.67 -5.88
N THR A 120 10.26 -14.62 -5.16
CA THR A 120 9.38 -13.58 -4.63
C THR A 120 9.20 -12.38 -5.57
N TYR A 121 8.83 -12.65 -6.83
CA TYR A 121 8.59 -11.58 -7.81
C TYR A 121 7.23 -10.87 -7.62
N ASN A 122 6.27 -11.54 -6.97
CA ASN A 122 4.95 -10.98 -6.78
C ASN A 122 4.97 -9.80 -5.83
N GLY A 123 4.13 -8.82 -6.09
CA GLY A 123 3.82 -7.78 -5.13
C GLY A 123 3.00 -8.34 -3.97
N TRP A 124 3.04 -7.66 -2.82
CA TRP A 124 2.30 -8.05 -1.62
C TRP A 124 0.90 -7.47 -1.59
N ALA A 125 0.01 -8.24 -0.99
CA ALA A 125 -1.30 -7.72 -0.66
C ALA A 125 -1.20 -6.66 0.46
N GLY A 126 -2.09 -5.68 0.41
CA GLY A 126 -2.17 -4.60 1.40
C GLY A 126 -3.41 -3.76 1.16
N GLY A 127 -3.58 -2.66 1.88
CA GLY A 127 -4.64 -1.69 1.65
C GLY A 127 -4.75 -1.34 0.17
N SER A 128 -3.63 -0.92 -0.44
CA SER A 128 -3.38 -1.11 -1.87
C SER A 128 -2.22 -2.10 -2.05
N GLY A 129 -2.26 -2.92 -3.10
CA GLY A 129 -1.26 -3.95 -3.35
C GLY A 129 0.04 -3.41 -3.93
N GLY A 130 1.18 -4.02 -3.61
CA GLY A 130 2.47 -3.72 -4.24
C GLY A 130 2.54 -4.20 -5.69
N GLY A 131 3.33 -3.53 -6.54
CA GLY A 131 3.64 -3.97 -7.88
C GLY A 131 4.55 -5.21 -7.89
N SER A 132 4.50 -6.02 -8.93
CA SER A 132 5.44 -7.14 -9.09
C SER A 132 6.81 -6.69 -9.57
N GLY A 133 7.85 -7.39 -9.15
CA GLY A 133 9.16 -7.32 -9.79
C GLY A 133 9.17 -8.05 -11.14
N SER A 134 10.12 -7.75 -12.02
CA SER A 134 10.27 -8.48 -13.28
C SER A 134 10.94 -9.84 -13.07
N GLY A 135 10.47 -10.87 -13.77
CA GLY A 135 11.02 -12.23 -13.75
C GLY A 135 11.50 -12.68 -15.12
N LEU A 136 12.56 -13.51 -15.19
CA LEU A 136 13.16 -13.95 -16.47
C LEU A 136 12.24 -14.83 -17.33
N HIS A 137 11.36 -15.61 -16.73
CA HIS A 137 10.60 -16.66 -17.43
C HIS A 137 9.15 -16.83 -17.00
N THR A 138 8.66 -15.98 -16.13
CA THR A 138 7.28 -16.09 -15.59
C THR A 138 6.61 -14.74 -15.47
N VAL A 139 5.31 -14.71 -15.72
CA VAL A 139 4.47 -13.56 -15.36
C VAL A 139 4.45 -13.46 -13.82
N SER A 140 4.73 -12.28 -13.31
CA SER A 140 4.64 -11.98 -11.89
C SER A 140 3.40 -11.15 -11.62
N LEU A 141 2.70 -11.44 -10.54
CA LEU A 141 1.43 -10.80 -10.20
C LEU A 141 1.66 -9.61 -9.27
N GLY A 142 0.90 -8.55 -9.48
CA GLY A 142 0.76 -7.49 -8.48
C GLY A 142 0.03 -8.01 -7.23
N GLY A 143 0.29 -7.41 -6.10
CA GLY A 143 -0.44 -7.68 -4.86
C GLY A 143 -1.90 -7.26 -4.97
N ALA A 144 -2.79 -8.02 -4.38
CA ALA A 144 -4.20 -7.65 -4.30
C ALA A 144 -4.41 -6.50 -3.30
N SER A 145 -5.43 -5.67 -3.53
CA SER A 145 -5.94 -4.82 -2.45
C SER A 145 -6.68 -5.69 -1.42
N THR A 146 -6.56 -5.32 -0.16
CA THR A 146 -7.29 -5.94 0.96
C THR A 146 -8.29 -4.94 1.52
N PRO A 147 -9.53 -4.90 1.00
CA PRO A 147 -10.54 -3.98 1.47
C PRO A 147 -10.84 -4.18 2.95
N THR A 148 -10.95 -3.09 3.69
CA THR A 148 -11.55 -3.11 5.02
C THR A 148 -13.07 -3.08 4.87
N ALA A 149 -13.77 -3.98 5.55
CA ALA A 149 -15.22 -3.91 5.62
C ALA A 149 -15.62 -2.63 6.36
N VAL A 150 -16.40 -1.81 5.72
CA VAL A 150 -16.93 -0.55 6.27
C VAL A 150 -18.44 -0.54 6.17
N SER A 151 -19.10 0.28 6.98
CA SER A 151 -20.56 0.42 7.01
C SER A 151 -20.96 1.89 7.15
N GLY A 152 -22.23 2.17 6.93
CA GLY A 152 -22.77 3.53 7.07
C GLY A 152 -22.23 4.48 6.01
N THR A 153 -21.67 5.60 6.44
CA THR A 153 -21.12 6.67 5.58
C THR A 153 -19.66 6.49 5.20
N ALA A 154 -19.01 5.44 5.72
CA ALA A 154 -17.61 5.12 5.44
C ALA A 154 -17.43 4.50 4.05
N THR A 155 -16.38 4.90 3.35
CA THR A 155 -15.95 4.33 2.06
C THR A 155 -14.47 3.95 2.11
N PHE A 156 -14.15 2.73 1.69
CA PHE A 156 -12.77 2.27 1.55
C PHE A 156 -12.24 2.54 0.14
N TYR A 157 -10.95 2.94 0.06
CA TYR A 157 -10.21 3.13 -1.18
C TYR A 157 -8.88 2.38 -1.12
N GLY A 158 -8.61 1.61 -2.16
CA GLY A 158 -7.38 0.85 -2.33
C GLY A 158 -7.49 -0.05 -3.56
N ASN A 159 -6.41 -0.16 -4.34
CA ASN A 159 -6.40 -0.92 -5.57
C ASN A 159 -5.19 -1.87 -5.64
N SER A 160 -5.26 -2.87 -6.51
CA SER A 160 -4.18 -3.82 -6.72
C SER A 160 -2.97 -3.18 -7.40
N GLY A 161 -1.80 -3.74 -7.14
CA GLY A 161 -0.59 -3.43 -7.89
C GLY A 161 -0.61 -4.01 -9.30
N GLY A 162 0.26 -3.49 -10.17
CA GLY A 162 0.45 -3.97 -11.52
C GLY A 162 1.20 -5.31 -11.58
N ALA A 163 0.96 -6.08 -12.64
CA ALA A 163 1.69 -7.30 -12.97
C ALA A 163 2.88 -7.02 -13.89
N SER A 164 3.93 -7.84 -13.87
CA SER A 164 5.01 -7.80 -14.88
C SER A 164 4.91 -8.96 -15.84
N ILE A 165 5.22 -8.69 -17.11
CA ILE A 165 5.34 -9.69 -18.15
C ILE A 165 6.74 -10.34 -18.06
N SER A 166 6.88 -11.62 -18.40
CA SER A 166 8.14 -12.36 -18.37
C SER A 166 9.16 -11.90 -19.42
N GLY A 167 10.47 -11.91 -19.08
CA GLY A 167 11.60 -11.70 -20.02
C GLY A 167 12.79 -10.95 -19.41
N ALA A 168 13.91 -10.94 -20.09
CA ALA A 168 15.08 -10.14 -19.72
C ALA A 168 14.89 -8.67 -20.09
N ASN A 169 15.47 -7.75 -19.29
CA ASN A 169 15.40 -6.30 -19.48
C ASN A 169 13.99 -5.70 -19.36
N TYR A 170 13.22 -6.20 -18.40
CA TYR A 170 11.88 -5.70 -18.14
C TYR A 170 11.84 -4.81 -16.91
N THR A 171 10.93 -3.84 -16.93
CA THR A 171 10.65 -3.00 -15.78
C THR A 171 9.75 -3.75 -14.79
N GLY A 172 9.90 -3.44 -13.51
CA GLY A 172 8.92 -3.80 -12.51
C GLY A 172 7.59 -3.08 -12.75
N ALA A 173 6.54 -3.55 -12.12
CA ALA A 173 5.22 -2.95 -12.17
C ALA A 173 5.02 -1.95 -11.04
N GLY A 174 4.14 -0.99 -11.22
CA GLY A 174 3.78 -0.01 -10.21
C GLY A 174 2.89 -0.59 -9.13
N GLY A 175 3.02 -0.09 -7.90
CA GLY A 175 2.09 -0.36 -6.80
C GLY A 175 0.73 0.29 -7.01
N GLY A 176 -0.33 -0.29 -6.43
CA GLY A 176 -1.67 0.29 -6.44
C GLY A 176 -1.73 1.57 -5.62
N GLY A 177 -2.55 2.52 -6.04
CA GLY A 177 -2.91 3.70 -5.29
C GLY A 177 -4.35 3.60 -4.76
N ALA A 178 -4.77 4.55 -3.94
CA ALA A 178 -6.15 4.61 -3.48
C ALA A 178 -7.13 4.90 -4.63
N GLY A 179 -6.71 5.67 -5.63
CA GLY A 179 -7.56 6.09 -6.75
C GLY A 179 -7.52 5.16 -7.96
N SER A 180 -6.41 4.45 -8.21
CA SER A 180 -6.31 3.52 -9.34
C SER A 180 -5.33 2.37 -9.11
N VAL A 181 -5.45 1.33 -9.94
CA VAL A 181 -4.50 0.22 -9.99
C VAL A 181 -3.10 0.69 -10.43
N GLY A 182 -2.07 -0.03 -10.01
CA GLY A 182 -0.73 0.16 -10.53
C GLY A 182 -0.60 -0.30 -11.98
N VAL A 183 0.25 0.38 -12.76
CA VAL A 183 0.48 0.03 -14.17
C VAL A 183 1.37 -1.20 -14.26
N SER A 184 1.01 -2.11 -15.13
CA SER A 184 1.82 -3.31 -15.41
C SER A 184 3.15 -2.95 -16.05
N GLY A 185 4.23 -3.61 -15.58
CA GLY A 185 5.56 -3.46 -16.16
C GLY A 185 5.76 -4.38 -17.36
N GLY A 186 6.69 -4.02 -18.25
CA GLY A 186 7.04 -4.84 -19.41
C GLY A 186 8.23 -4.29 -20.17
N ARG A 187 8.53 -4.87 -21.32
CA ARG A 187 9.62 -4.39 -22.16
C ARG A 187 9.27 -3.00 -22.68
N ASN A 188 10.06 -1.99 -22.28
CA ASN A 188 9.84 -0.58 -22.62
C ASN A 188 8.50 0.01 -22.10
N ILE A 189 7.86 -0.65 -21.11
CA ILE A 189 6.65 -0.15 -20.47
C ILE A 189 7.01 0.15 -19.02
N LEU A 190 6.95 1.42 -18.63
CA LEU A 190 7.18 1.84 -17.25
C LEU A 190 5.99 1.43 -16.37
N GLY A 191 6.27 0.77 -15.26
CA GLY A 191 5.28 0.38 -14.25
C GLY A 191 4.95 1.56 -13.33
N ASN A 192 4.24 2.56 -13.80
CA ASN A 192 3.86 3.70 -12.98
C ASN A 192 2.93 3.29 -11.83
N GLY A 193 3.09 3.92 -10.67
CA GLY A 193 2.19 3.74 -9.54
C GLY A 193 0.77 4.21 -9.83
N GLY A 194 -0.20 3.61 -9.14
CA GLY A 194 -1.59 4.05 -9.17
C GLY A 194 -1.76 5.44 -8.56
N SER A 195 -2.74 6.21 -9.05
CA SER A 195 -3.05 7.53 -8.50
C SER A 195 -3.59 7.43 -7.08
N GLY A 196 -3.37 8.48 -6.28
CA GLY A 196 -4.06 8.68 -5.02
C GLY A 196 -5.51 9.17 -5.22
N ILE A 197 -6.12 9.59 -4.14
CA ILE A 197 -7.41 10.30 -4.11
C ILE A 197 -7.22 11.70 -3.55
N GLN A 198 -8.14 12.60 -3.89
CA GLN A 198 -8.17 13.95 -3.35
C GLN A 198 -9.08 14.04 -2.12
N SER A 199 -8.70 14.85 -1.15
CA SER A 199 -9.56 15.29 -0.05
C SER A 199 -9.24 16.72 0.32
N SER A 200 -10.25 17.46 0.74
CA SER A 200 -10.14 18.84 1.26
C SER A 200 -10.34 18.91 2.77
N ILE A 201 -10.32 17.79 3.48
CA ILE A 201 -10.61 17.70 4.92
C ILE A 201 -9.72 18.62 5.77
N THR A 202 -8.50 18.91 5.32
CA THR A 202 -7.55 19.83 5.98
C THR A 202 -7.75 21.31 5.59
N GLY A 203 -8.79 21.63 4.83
CA GLY A 203 -9.09 22.99 4.36
C GLY A 203 -8.52 23.33 2.98
N ALA A 204 -7.64 22.50 2.42
CA ALA A 204 -7.11 22.63 1.06
C ALA A 204 -7.13 21.27 0.37
N ILE A 205 -7.31 21.27 -0.96
CA ILE A 205 -7.26 20.01 -1.74
C ILE A 205 -5.85 19.44 -1.70
N GLN A 206 -5.74 18.21 -1.18
CA GLN A 206 -4.50 17.43 -1.11
C GLN A 206 -4.70 16.06 -1.74
N TRP A 207 -3.63 15.48 -2.28
CA TRP A 207 -3.60 14.10 -2.75
C TRP A 207 -3.08 13.18 -1.66
N TYR A 208 -3.75 12.04 -1.48
CA TYR A 208 -3.41 11.02 -0.48
C TYR A 208 -3.26 9.66 -1.13
N ALA A 209 -2.33 8.85 -0.61
CA ALA A 209 -2.18 7.43 -0.92
C ALA A 209 -1.96 7.13 -2.42
N GLY A 210 -0.98 7.77 -3.05
CA GLY A 210 -0.46 7.36 -4.35
C GLY A 210 0.44 6.13 -4.24
N GLY A 211 0.40 5.23 -5.23
CA GLY A 211 1.30 4.09 -5.33
C GLY A 211 2.69 4.49 -5.82
N GLY A 212 3.71 3.69 -5.50
CA GLY A 212 5.06 3.83 -6.03
C GLY A 212 5.19 3.25 -7.44
N GLY A 213 6.08 3.84 -8.26
CA GLY A 213 6.45 3.35 -9.60
C GLY A 213 7.75 2.53 -9.58
#